data_109459152d391c5b10e0743ade8416f5
#
_entry.id   109459152d391c5b10e0743ade8416f5
#
_cell.length_a   1.000
_cell.length_b   1.000
_cell.length_c   1.000
_cell.angle_alpha   90.00
_cell.angle_beta   90.00
_cell.angle_gamma   90.00
#
_symmetry.space_group_name_H-M   'P 1'
#
loop_
_entity.id
_entity.type
_entity.pdbx_description
1 polymer ?
#
loop_
_entity_poly.entity_id
_entity_poly.type
_entity_poly.pdbx_seq_one_letter_code
_entity_poly.pdbx_strand_id
1 'polypeptide(L)'
;MWVIATTLLVYLAAAATVFGTQFAAVIALMARRAATFDPERDGLAALLVSVPASSLALVGIAWLAAGRPRRERLRLLPARVCTPAMAAMIVGILALSQALESLALLVGVGPGPNLDWIARALAGAGPGGLLLAILVIGGLAPVGEELFFRGFMLTRLRQVWSAGPAILVTAIAFGVIHGEWVHGVLATGIGIYLGLVTERSASVIPAVICHVANNTVSVLLSTAIGSAQGRGVNAVLLLIGAGLFAGSLRWVPPSQPEDAG
;
A
#
# COMPACT_ATOMS: atom_id res chain seq x y z
N MET A 1 -23.33 -7.76 -13.03
CA MET A 1 -23.44 -6.27 -12.95
C MET A 1 -23.61 -5.75 -11.52
N TRP A 2 -24.49 -6.30 -10.70
CA TRP A 2 -24.72 -5.84 -9.31
C TRP A 2 -23.46 -5.86 -8.42
N VAL A 3 -22.66 -6.93 -8.45
CA VAL A 3 -21.42 -7.06 -7.66
C VAL A 3 -20.43 -5.93 -8.00
N ILE A 4 -20.22 -5.64 -9.28
CA ILE A 4 -19.31 -4.57 -9.74
C ILE A 4 -19.81 -3.21 -9.27
N ALA A 5 -21.10 -2.90 -9.50
CA ALA A 5 -21.69 -1.62 -9.13
C ALA A 5 -21.60 -1.37 -7.62
N THR A 6 -21.95 -2.35 -6.79
CA THR A 6 -21.87 -2.22 -5.32
C THR A 6 -20.42 -2.10 -4.85
N THR A 7 -19.48 -2.84 -5.44
CA THR A 7 -18.05 -2.71 -5.11
C THR A 7 -17.51 -1.33 -5.46
N LEU A 8 -17.88 -0.79 -6.62
CA LEU A 8 -17.50 0.56 -7.03
C LEU A 8 -18.08 1.62 -6.09
N LEU A 9 -19.36 1.52 -5.71
CA LEU A 9 -19.97 2.45 -4.76
C LEU A 9 -19.27 2.45 -3.40
N VAL A 10 -18.92 1.27 -2.89
CA VAL A 10 -18.16 1.14 -1.63
C VAL A 10 -16.76 1.72 -1.78
N TYR A 11 -16.09 1.52 -2.93
CA TYR A 11 -14.80 2.15 -3.21
C TYR A 11 -14.89 3.68 -3.24
N LEU A 12 -15.88 4.24 -3.91
CA LEU A 12 -16.08 5.70 -3.98
C LEU A 12 -16.35 6.29 -2.58
N ALA A 13 -17.16 5.61 -1.76
CA ALA A 13 -17.39 6.00 -0.37
C ALA A 13 -16.09 5.94 0.45
N ALA A 14 -15.29 4.90 0.28
CA ALA A 14 -13.98 4.76 0.94
C ALA A 14 -13.01 5.87 0.52
N ALA A 15 -12.90 6.14 -0.77
CA ALA A 15 -12.07 7.22 -1.30
C ALA A 15 -12.49 8.59 -0.76
N ALA A 16 -13.80 8.90 -0.78
CA ALA A 16 -14.32 10.13 -0.20
C ALA A 16 -14.01 10.26 1.30
N THR A 17 -14.08 9.15 2.05
CA THR A 17 -13.73 9.13 3.47
C THR A 17 -12.24 9.35 3.70
N VAL A 18 -11.36 8.69 2.92
CA VAL A 18 -9.90 8.88 3.02
C VAL A 18 -9.52 10.33 2.74
N PHE A 19 -9.97 10.91 1.62
CA PHE A 19 -9.68 12.31 1.31
C PHE A 19 -10.32 13.28 2.31
N GLY A 20 -11.53 13.00 2.77
CA GLY A 20 -12.23 13.80 3.77
C GLY A 20 -11.49 13.83 5.11
N THR A 21 -10.98 12.69 5.58
CA THR A 21 -10.21 12.62 6.84
C THR A 21 -8.87 13.33 6.73
N GLN A 22 -8.18 13.24 5.60
CA GLN A 22 -6.94 13.97 5.35
C GLN A 22 -7.17 15.47 5.36
N PHE A 23 -8.19 15.94 4.64
CA PHE A 23 -8.55 17.35 4.60
C PHE A 23 -8.97 17.88 5.97
N ALA A 24 -9.82 17.14 6.69
CA ALA A 24 -10.24 17.51 8.04
C ALA A 24 -9.07 17.60 9.03
N ALA A 25 -8.09 16.72 8.94
CA ALA A 25 -6.89 16.77 9.78
C ALA A 25 -6.07 18.05 9.54
N VAL A 26 -5.86 18.43 8.29
CA VAL A 26 -5.17 19.67 7.91
C VAL A 26 -5.92 20.89 8.46
N ILE A 27 -7.24 20.98 8.24
CA ILE A 27 -8.07 22.08 8.75
C ILE A 27 -8.01 22.15 10.29
N ALA A 28 -8.10 21.02 10.97
CA ALA A 28 -8.05 21.00 12.43
C ALA A 28 -6.70 21.49 12.98
N LEU A 29 -5.59 21.15 12.31
CA LEU A 29 -4.27 21.66 12.66
C LEU A 29 -4.14 23.17 12.44
N MET A 30 -4.62 23.68 11.30
CA MET A 30 -4.66 25.12 11.01
C MET A 30 -5.49 25.89 12.02
N ALA A 31 -6.69 25.40 12.34
CA ALA A 31 -7.59 26.03 13.31
C ALA A 31 -6.98 26.10 14.73
N ARG A 32 -6.29 25.03 15.17
CA ARG A 32 -5.65 24.99 16.49
C ARG A 32 -4.51 26.00 16.65
N ARG A 33 -3.81 26.31 15.57
CA ARG A 33 -2.62 27.16 15.59
C ARG A 33 -2.88 28.60 15.19
N ALA A 34 -4.09 28.92 14.73
CA ALA A 34 -4.45 30.22 14.12
C ALA A 34 -3.41 30.67 13.09
N ALA A 35 -2.84 29.73 12.33
CA ALA A 35 -1.73 29.94 11.41
C ALA A 35 -1.95 29.16 10.10
N THR A 36 -1.25 29.55 9.07
CA THR A 36 -1.18 28.79 7.82
C THR A 36 -0.47 27.46 8.03
N PHE A 37 -0.94 26.42 7.33
CA PHE A 37 -0.31 25.10 7.32
C PHE A 37 1.10 25.21 6.70
N ASP A 38 2.09 24.70 7.43
CA ASP A 38 3.47 24.58 6.98
C ASP A 38 3.82 23.10 6.83
N PRO A 39 4.11 22.62 5.60
CA PRO A 39 4.39 21.21 5.35
C PRO A 39 5.57 20.63 6.15
N GLU A 40 6.61 21.43 6.40
CA GLU A 40 7.80 20.96 7.14
C GLU A 40 7.54 20.90 8.64
N ARG A 41 6.86 21.91 9.19
CA ARG A 41 6.55 21.99 10.62
C ARG A 41 5.38 21.10 11.03
N ASP A 42 4.32 21.05 10.19
CA ASP A 42 3.03 20.43 10.54
C ASP A 42 2.81 19.08 9.87
N GLY A 43 3.67 18.72 8.90
CA GLY A 43 3.50 17.53 8.06
C GLY A 43 3.46 16.23 8.85
N LEU A 44 4.39 16.03 9.78
CA LEU A 44 4.39 14.82 10.62
C LEU A 44 3.11 14.73 11.47
N ALA A 45 2.67 15.82 12.08
CA ALA A 45 1.44 15.83 12.86
C ALA A 45 0.21 15.55 11.98
N ALA A 46 0.19 16.08 10.75
CA ALA A 46 -0.87 15.81 9.79
C ALA A 46 -0.92 14.30 9.42
N LEU A 47 0.22 13.68 9.14
CA LEU A 47 0.33 12.25 8.87
C LEU A 47 -0.13 11.41 10.08
N LEU A 48 0.34 11.74 11.28
CA LEU A 48 0.01 11.00 12.50
C LEU A 48 -1.47 11.11 12.92
N VAL A 49 -2.21 12.07 12.39
CA VAL A 49 -3.66 12.21 12.61
C VAL A 49 -4.46 11.61 11.44
N SER A 50 -4.12 11.97 10.21
CA SER A 50 -4.92 11.59 9.03
C SER A 50 -4.78 10.11 8.66
N VAL A 51 -3.57 9.55 8.77
CA VAL A 51 -3.33 8.15 8.38
C VAL A 51 -4.07 7.16 9.30
N PRO A 52 -4.03 7.28 10.64
CA PRO A 52 -4.86 6.43 11.49
C PRO A 52 -6.37 6.57 11.21
N ALA A 53 -6.85 7.80 11.04
CA ALA A 53 -8.26 8.04 10.76
C ALA A 53 -8.72 7.38 9.46
N SER A 54 -7.97 7.56 8.37
CA SER A 54 -8.26 6.93 7.07
C SER A 54 -8.11 5.40 7.13
N SER A 55 -7.08 4.88 7.80
CA SER A 55 -6.86 3.44 7.93
C SER A 55 -7.99 2.76 8.71
N LEU A 56 -8.39 3.34 9.85
CA LEU A 56 -9.52 2.82 10.63
C LEU A 56 -10.83 2.89 9.85
N ALA A 57 -11.04 3.94 9.05
CA ALA A 57 -12.18 4.05 8.17
C ALA A 57 -12.18 2.94 7.10
N LEU A 58 -11.05 2.66 6.45
CA LEU A 58 -10.92 1.57 5.48
C LEU A 58 -11.22 0.20 6.13
N VAL A 59 -10.67 -0.06 7.32
CA VAL A 59 -11.00 -1.28 8.10
C VAL A 59 -12.49 -1.38 8.39
N GLY A 60 -13.10 -0.30 8.89
CA GLY A 60 -14.53 -0.26 9.22
C GLY A 60 -15.40 -0.50 7.99
N ILE A 61 -15.12 0.19 6.88
CA ILE A 61 -15.85 0.03 5.62
C ILE A 61 -15.71 -1.40 5.09
N ALA A 62 -14.49 -1.94 5.03
CA ALA A 62 -14.25 -3.32 4.60
C ALA A 62 -15.01 -4.32 5.48
N TRP A 63 -14.97 -4.15 6.80
CA TRP A 63 -15.64 -5.02 7.77
C TRP A 63 -17.16 -5.00 7.67
N LEU A 64 -17.75 -3.83 7.44
CA LEU A 64 -19.19 -3.66 7.28
C LEU A 64 -19.66 -4.16 5.90
N ALA A 65 -18.93 -3.83 4.84
CA ALA A 65 -19.30 -4.17 3.45
C ALA A 65 -19.07 -5.66 3.12
N ALA A 66 -18.16 -6.35 3.80
CA ALA A 66 -17.90 -7.78 3.56
C ALA A 66 -19.11 -8.65 3.89
N GLY A 67 -19.93 -8.27 4.89
CA GLY A 67 -21.00 -9.11 5.40
C GLY A 67 -20.46 -10.33 6.15
N ARG A 68 -21.37 -11.27 6.55
CA ARG A 68 -20.97 -12.49 7.27
C ARG A 68 -20.85 -13.68 6.31
N PRO A 69 -19.95 -14.65 6.57
CA PRO A 69 -18.90 -14.67 7.62
C PRO A 69 -17.70 -13.79 7.23
N ARG A 70 -17.35 -12.80 8.07
CA ARG A 70 -16.37 -11.76 7.73
C ARG A 70 -14.94 -12.26 7.52
N ARG A 71 -14.48 -13.19 8.37
CA ARG A 71 -13.11 -13.73 8.29
C ARG A 71 -12.82 -14.38 6.95
N GLU A 72 -13.76 -15.17 6.44
CA GLU A 72 -13.65 -15.83 5.14
C GLU A 72 -13.75 -14.83 4.00
N ARG A 73 -14.74 -13.93 4.06
CA ARG A 73 -14.98 -12.93 3.02
C ARG A 73 -13.89 -11.85 2.92
N LEU A 74 -13.13 -11.63 3.99
CA LEU A 74 -11.96 -10.77 4.02
C LEU A 74 -10.64 -11.55 3.89
N ARG A 75 -10.71 -12.86 3.62
CA ARG A 75 -9.56 -13.76 3.52
C ARG A 75 -8.62 -13.67 4.73
N LEU A 76 -9.18 -13.52 5.93
CA LEU A 76 -8.45 -13.47 7.21
C LEU A 76 -8.16 -14.86 7.79
N LEU A 77 -8.16 -15.89 6.95
CA LEU A 77 -7.80 -17.25 7.33
C LEU A 77 -6.27 -17.43 7.25
N PRO A 78 -5.72 -18.38 8.02
CA PRO A 78 -4.29 -18.67 7.97
C PRO A 78 -3.83 -18.99 6.54
N ALA A 79 -2.72 -18.38 6.16
CA ALA A 79 -2.13 -18.60 4.85
C ALA A 79 -1.46 -19.97 4.74
N ARG A 80 -1.58 -20.61 3.58
CA ARG A 80 -0.85 -21.85 3.24
C ARG A 80 0.52 -21.50 2.64
N VAL A 81 1.37 -20.85 3.43
CA VAL A 81 2.67 -20.35 2.98
C VAL A 81 3.75 -20.81 3.96
N CYS A 82 4.78 -21.48 3.47
CA CYS A 82 5.94 -21.83 4.29
C CYS A 82 6.85 -20.62 4.54
N THR A 83 7.64 -20.67 5.59
CA THR A 83 8.55 -19.58 5.99
C THR A 83 9.49 -19.11 4.86
N PRO A 84 10.16 -19.99 4.08
CA PRO A 84 11.01 -19.56 2.97
C PRO A 84 10.24 -18.81 1.89
N ALA A 85 9.00 -19.23 1.56
CA ALA A 85 8.17 -18.54 0.60
C ALA A 85 7.75 -17.14 1.12
N MET A 86 7.43 -17.00 2.41
CA MET A 86 7.15 -15.71 3.01
C MET A 86 8.36 -14.78 2.93
N ALA A 87 9.55 -15.27 3.26
CA ALA A 87 10.78 -14.48 3.15
C ALA A 87 11.03 -14.03 1.70
N ALA A 88 10.84 -14.92 0.73
CA ALA A 88 10.96 -14.58 -0.68
C ALA A 88 9.91 -13.55 -1.13
N MET A 89 8.68 -13.61 -0.63
CA MET A 89 7.64 -12.62 -0.92
C MET A 89 8.03 -11.24 -0.37
N ILE A 90 8.59 -11.17 0.85
CA ILE A 90 9.08 -9.91 1.44
C ILE A 90 10.25 -9.35 0.60
N VAL A 91 11.23 -10.19 0.26
CA VAL A 91 12.33 -9.76 -0.63
C VAL A 91 11.78 -9.28 -1.97
N GLY A 92 10.79 -9.97 -2.52
CA GLY A 92 10.15 -9.63 -3.79
C GLY A 92 9.51 -8.24 -3.77
N ILE A 93 8.74 -7.89 -2.74
CA ILE A 93 8.12 -6.57 -2.67
C ILE A 93 9.14 -5.46 -2.47
N LEU A 94 10.15 -5.66 -1.61
CA LEU A 94 11.22 -4.69 -1.39
C LEU A 94 12.03 -4.45 -2.69
N ALA A 95 12.36 -5.53 -3.38
CA ALA A 95 13.07 -5.48 -4.65
C ALA A 95 12.25 -4.80 -5.76
N LEU A 96 10.94 -5.09 -5.84
CA LEU A 96 10.02 -4.43 -6.77
C LEU A 96 9.91 -2.94 -6.46
N SER A 97 9.72 -2.57 -5.19
CA SER A 97 9.63 -1.17 -4.77
C SER A 97 10.89 -0.39 -5.17
N GLN A 98 12.08 -0.94 -4.86
CA GLN A 98 13.35 -0.33 -5.23
C GLN A 98 13.53 -0.23 -6.76
N ALA A 99 13.13 -1.26 -7.51
CA ALA A 99 13.23 -1.24 -8.98
C ALA A 99 12.31 -0.17 -9.59
N LEU A 100 11.07 -0.05 -9.10
CA LEU A 100 10.11 0.96 -9.56
C LEU A 100 10.59 2.38 -9.26
N GLU A 101 11.10 2.63 -8.04
CA GLU A 101 11.67 3.92 -7.66
C GLU A 101 12.88 4.29 -8.54
N SER A 102 13.83 3.36 -8.68
CA SER A 102 15.00 3.56 -9.52
C SER A 102 14.64 3.82 -10.98
N LEU A 103 13.63 3.13 -11.51
CA LEU A 103 13.12 3.37 -12.86
C LEU A 103 12.54 4.78 -12.99
N ALA A 104 11.70 5.21 -12.04
CA ALA A 104 11.13 6.57 -12.04
C ALA A 104 12.21 7.65 -12.06
N LEU A 105 13.25 7.48 -11.24
CA LEU A 105 14.40 8.41 -11.21
C LEU A 105 15.21 8.39 -12.52
N LEU A 106 15.42 7.23 -13.14
CA LEU A 106 16.15 7.10 -14.41
C LEU A 106 15.44 7.77 -15.58
N VAL A 107 14.10 7.69 -15.61
CA VAL A 107 13.30 8.36 -16.64
C VAL A 107 13.02 9.83 -16.32
N GLY A 108 13.54 10.35 -15.21
CA GLY A 108 13.46 11.76 -14.84
C GLY A 108 12.13 12.20 -14.22
N VAL A 109 11.31 11.24 -13.77
CA VAL A 109 10.02 11.54 -13.15
C VAL A 109 10.18 11.98 -11.68
N GLY A 110 11.19 11.45 -10.98
CA GLY A 110 11.40 11.71 -9.55
C GLY A 110 10.40 11.02 -8.63
N PRO A 111 10.42 11.30 -7.31
CA PRO A 111 9.56 10.65 -6.33
C PRO A 111 8.10 11.12 -6.38
N GLY A 112 7.82 12.25 -7.04
CA GLY A 112 6.52 12.90 -7.01
C GLY A 112 6.25 13.73 -5.75
N PRO A 113 5.32 14.71 -5.82
CA PRO A 113 5.06 15.65 -4.73
C PRO A 113 4.65 15.01 -3.41
N ASN A 114 3.86 13.93 -3.44
CA ASN A 114 3.38 13.27 -2.22
C ASN A 114 4.52 12.57 -1.46
N LEU A 115 5.33 11.78 -2.16
CA LEU A 115 6.44 11.06 -1.52
C LEU A 115 7.50 12.03 -1.02
N ASP A 116 7.75 13.12 -1.78
CA ASP A 116 8.67 14.18 -1.40
C ASP A 116 8.17 14.95 -0.15
N TRP A 117 6.87 15.20 -0.06
CA TRP A 117 6.26 15.79 1.13
C TRP A 117 6.36 14.88 2.35
N ILE A 118 6.09 13.57 2.20
CA ILE A 118 6.24 12.59 3.27
C ILE A 118 7.70 12.53 3.75
N ALA A 119 8.66 12.51 2.82
CA ALA A 119 10.09 12.49 3.16
C ALA A 119 10.49 13.75 3.97
N ARG A 120 10.04 14.94 3.56
CA ARG A 120 10.29 16.18 4.32
C ARG A 120 9.62 16.16 5.69
N ALA A 121 8.38 15.69 5.79
CA ALA A 121 7.69 15.56 7.07
C ALA A 121 8.40 14.61 8.05
N LEU A 122 9.09 13.58 7.53
CA LEU A 122 9.85 12.61 8.30
C LEU A 122 11.26 13.10 8.64
N ALA A 123 11.89 13.93 7.80
CA ALA A 123 13.27 14.40 7.98
C ALA A 123 13.49 15.17 9.30
N GLY A 124 12.46 15.88 9.78
CA GLY A 124 12.48 16.58 11.07
C GLY A 124 12.01 15.74 12.26
N ALA A 125 11.67 14.47 12.06
CA ALA A 125 11.14 13.63 13.12
C ALA A 125 12.25 13.20 14.09
N GLY A 126 12.12 13.54 15.37
CA GLY A 126 12.95 12.95 16.42
C GLY A 126 12.64 11.44 16.60
N PRO A 127 13.42 10.72 17.45
CA PRO A 127 13.27 9.27 17.62
C PRO A 127 11.84 8.81 17.94
N GLY A 128 11.13 9.56 18.80
CA GLY A 128 9.72 9.28 19.13
C GLY A 128 8.78 9.50 17.95
N GLY A 129 8.98 10.56 17.16
CA GLY A 129 8.21 10.84 15.95
C GLY A 129 8.43 9.78 14.87
N LEU A 130 9.67 9.32 14.69
CA LEU A 130 10.02 8.26 13.77
C LEU A 130 9.37 6.92 14.17
N LEU A 131 9.40 6.57 15.45
CA LEU A 131 8.72 5.38 15.96
C LEU A 131 7.21 5.44 15.67
N LEU A 132 6.57 6.58 15.94
CA LEU A 132 5.15 6.76 15.64
C LEU A 132 4.87 6.67 14.13
N ALA A 133 5.73 7.25 13.28
CA ALA A 133 5.61 7.14 11.82
C ALA A 133 5.72 5.68 11.35
N ILE A 134 6.65 4.90 11.89
CA ILE A 134 6.77 3.47 11.59
C ILE A 134 5.50 2.72 12.00
N LEU A 135 4.96 2.96 13.18
CA LEU A 135 3.73 2.30 13.65
C LEU A 135 2.52 2.69 12.80
N VAL A 136 2.42 3.94 12.39
CA VAL A 136 1.27 4.47 11.65
C VAL A 136 1.39 4.23 10.16
N ILE A 137 2.46 4.69 9.52
CA ILE A 137 2.66 4.60 8.06
C ILE A 137 3.18 3.21 7.68
N GLY A 138 4.12 2.66 8.47
CA GLY A 138 4.69 1.34 8.25
C GLY A 138 3.74 0.21 8.62
N GLY A 139 2.93 0.37 9.68
CA GLY A 139 2.08 -0.68 10.23
C GLY A 139 0.59 -0.51 9.93
N LEU A 140 -0.02 0.52 10.48
CA LEU A 140 -1.48 0.67 10.47
C LEU A 140 -2.05 0.93 9.08
N ALA A 141 -1.40 1.77 8.27
CA ALA A 141 -1.83 2.07 6.91
C ALA A 141 -1.93 0.80 6.04
N PRO A 142 -0.85 -0.01 5.92
CA PRO A 142 -0.91 -1.26 5.17
C PRO A 142 -2.03 -2.21 5.63
N VAL A 143 -2.28 -2.32 6.93
CA VAL A 143 -3.36 -3.18 7.44
C VAL A 143 -4.72 -2.73 6.92
N GLY A 144 -5.02 -1.43 7.02
CA GLY A 144 -6.29 -0.87 6.54
C GLY A 144 -6.45 -1.03 5.03
N GLU A 145 -5.41 -0.74 4.29
CA GLU A 145 -5.38 -0.81 2.83
C GLU A 145 -5.53 -2.26 2.34
N GLU A 146 -4.77 -3.21 2.87
CA GLU A 146 -4.88 -4.60 2.44
C GLU A 146 -6.24 -5.22 2.78
N LEU A 147 -6.79 -4.92 3.96
CA LEU A 147 -8.13 -5.38 4.30
C LEU A 147 -9.20 -4.85 3.34
N PHE A 148 -9.08 -3.60 2.90
CA PHE A 148 -10.01 -3.02 1.96
C PHE A 148 -9.79 -3.53 0.53
N PHE A 149 -8.56 -3.42 0.00
CA PHE A 149 -8.29 -3.72 -1.40
C PHE A 149 -8.20 -5.22 -1.68
N ARG A 150 -7.51 -6.01 -0.85
CA ARG A 150 -7.31 -7.45 -1.08
C ARG A 150 -8.31 -8.29 -0.33
N GLY A 151 -8.66 -7.91 0.91
CA GLY A 151 -9.69 -8.56 1.67
C GLY A 151 -11.07 -8.37 1.08
N PHE A 152 -11.53 -7.12 0.92
CA PHE A 152 -12.89 -6.84 0.45
C PHE A 152 -12.98 -6.75 -1.09
N MET A 153 -12.31 -5.78 -1.69
CA MET A 153 -12.55 -5.42 -3.11
C MET A 153 -12.15 -6.54 -4.07
N LEU A 154 -10.94 -7.10 -3.92
CA LEU A 154 -10.48 -8.21 -4.74
C LEU A 154 -11.39 -9.42 -4.58
N THR A 155 -11.75 -9.81 -3.36
CA THR A 155 -12.64 -10.96 -3.09
C THR A 155 -14.01 -10.76 -3.73
N ARG A 156 -14.56 -9.56 -3.74
CA ARG A 156 -15.82 -9.25 -4.41
C ARG A 156 -15.74 -9.35 -5.93
N LEU A 157 -14.67 -8.79 -6.53
CA LEU A 157 -14.49 -8.85 -7.97
C LEU A 157 -14.20 -10.28 -8.46
N ARG A 158 -13.54 -11.11 -7.65
CA ARG A 158 -13.32 -12.54 -7.94
C ARG A 158 -14.61 -13.36 -8.03
N GLN A 159 -15.73 -12.86 -7.54
CA GLN A 159 -17.02 -13.52 -7.76
C GLN A 159 -17.54 -13.44 -9.21
N VAL A 160 -17.01 -12.50 -10.00
CA VAL A 160 -17.48 -12.22 -11.37
C VAL A 160 -16.38 -12.14 -12.40
N TRP A 161 -15.12 -12.11 -11.98
CA TRP A 161 -13.94 -12.03 -12.85
C TRP A 161 -12.88 -13.06 -12.46
N SER A 162 -12.08 -13.46 -13.45
CA SER A 162 -10.85 -14.22 -13.22
C SER A 162 -9.81 -13.40 -12.43
N ALA A 163 -8.78 -14.04 -11.90
CA ALA A 163 -7.79 -13.42 -11.02
C ALA A 163 -7.08 -12.21 -11.66
N GLY A 164 -6.64 -12.33 -12.91
CA GLY A 164 -5.88 -11.27 -13.59
C GLY A 164 -6.61 -9.93 -13.64
N PRO A 165 -7.80 -9.84 -14.27
CA PRO A 165 -8.58 -8.59 -14.30
C PRO A 165 -8.95 -8.07 -12.91
N ALA A 166 -9.31 -8.95 -11.96
CA ALA A 166 -9.64 -8.53 -10.60
C ALA A 166 -8.43 -7.91 -9.87
N ILE A 167 -7.24 -8.52 -9.99
CA ILE A 167 -5.99 -7.97 -9.45
C ILE A 167 -5.70 -6.61 -10.09
N LEU A 168 -5.76 -6.52 -11.42
CA LEU A 168 -5.42 -5.28 -12.13
C LEU A 168 -6.33 -4.13 -11.72
N VAL A 169 -7.65 -4.34 -11.69
CA VAL A 169 -8.60 -3.29 -11.32
C VAL A 169 -8.44 -2.85 -9.87
N THR A 170 -8.23 -3.80 -8.93
CA THR A 170 -7.99 -3.46 -7.53
C THR A 170 -6.65 -2.76 -7.31
N ALA A 171 -5.63 -3.09 -8.09
CA ALA A 171 -4.33 -2.42 -8.05
C ALA A 171 -4.41 -0.99 -8.61
N ILE A 172 -5.14 -0.77 -9.71
CA ILE A 172 -5.38 0.58 -10.24
C ILE A 172 -6.18 1.42 -9.24
N ALA A 173 -7.24 0.87 -8.65
CA ALA A 173 -8.02 1.55 -7.62
C ALA A 173 -7.17 1.90 -6.39
N PHE A 174 -6.25 1.01 -5.99
CA PHE A 174 -5.27 1.26 -4.94
C PHE A 174 -4.30 2.40 -5.31
N GLY A 175 -3.83 2.45 -6.55
CA GLY A 175 -3.00 3.57 -7.03
C GLY A 175 -3.76 4.90 -7.03
N VAL A 176 -4.99 4.91 -7.53
CA VAL A 176 -5.82 6.13 -7.67
C VAL A 176 -6.12 6.78 -6.31
N ILE A 177 -6.32 5.99 -5.25
CA ILE A 177 -6.64 6.55 -3.91
C ILE A 177 -5.48 7.36 -3.31
N HIS A 178 -4.26 7.25 -3.85
CA HIS A 178 -3.11 8.06 -3.41
C HIS A 178 -3.17 9.52 -3.90
N GLY A 179 -4.04 9.84 -4.86
CA GLY A 179 -4.35 11.22 -5.27
C GLY A 179 -3.25 11.94 -6.06
N GLU A 180 -2.12 11.28 -6.34
CA GLU A 180 -1.00 11.83 -7.11
C GLU A 180 -0.51 10.75 -8.10
N TRP A 181 -0.22 11.12 -9.33
CA TRP A 181 -0.01 10.18 -10.42
C TRP A 181 1.28 9.35 -10.28
N VAL A 182 2.40 9.94 -9.82
CA VAL A 182 3.66 9.20 -9.64
C VAL A 182 3.50 8.16 -8.56
N HIS A 183 3.07 8.58 -7.37
CA HIS A 183 2.78 7.69 -6.26
C HIS A 183 1.75 6.63 -6.66
N GLY A 184 0.69 7.04 -7.38
CA GLY A 184 -0.35 6.15 -7.88
C GLY A 184 0.16 5.06 -8.82
N VAL A 185 1.07 5.38 -9.74
CA VAL A 185 1.68 4.41 -10.67
C VAL A 185 2.56 3.43 -9.88
N LEU A 186 3.41 3.92 -8.99
CA LEU A 186 4.26 3.07 -8.14
C LEU A 186 3.41 2.15 -7.25
N ALA A 187 2.37 2.71 -6.59
CA ALA A 187 1.43 1.96 -5.78
C ALA A 187 0.64 0.93 -6.61
N THR A 188 0.28 1.22 -7.86
CA THR A 188 -0.35 0.24 -8.76
C THR A 188 0.56 -0.95 -9.00
N GLY A 189 1.85 -0.74 -9.27
CA GLY A 189 2.84 -1.81 -9.43
C GLY A 189 2.95 -2.70 -8.19
N ILE A 190 3.10 -2.09 -7.02
CA ILE A 190 3.07 -2.79 -5.72
C ILE A 190 1.74 -3.51 -5.54
N GLY A 191 0.63 -2.86 -5.90
CA GLY A 191 -0.72 -3.38 -5.81
C GLY A 191 -0.97 -4.65 -6.61
N ILE A 192 -0.40 -4.77 -7.80
CA ILE A 192 -0.46 -5.99 -8.62
C ILE A 192 0.25 -7.13 -7.89
N TYR A 193 1.43 -6.88 -7.35
CA TYR A 193 2.17 -7.90 -6.62
C TYR A 193 1.44 -8.38 -5.37
N LEU A 194 0.92 -7.46 -4.54
CA LEU A 194 0.15 -7.81 -3.34
C LEU A 194 -1.15 -8.57 -3.68
N GLY A 195 -1.81 -8.23 -4.79
CA GLY A 195 -2.94 -8.97 -5.32
C GLY A 195 -2.56 -10.40 -5.70
N LEU A 196 -1.41 -10.58 -6.37
CA LEU A 196 -0.88 -11.90 -6.72
C LEU A 196 -0.55 -12.73 -5.48
N VAL A 197 0.10 -12.12 -4.48
CA VAL A 197 0.41 -12.77 -3.19
C VAL A 197 -0.88 -13.23 -2.51
N THR A 198 -1.91 -12.39 -2.46
CA THR A 198 -3.21 -12.71 -1.85
C THR A 198 -3.91 -13.86 -2.57
N GLU A 199 -3.97 -13.85 -3.90
CA GLU A 199 -4.61 -14.92 -4.68
C GLU A 199 -3.89 -16.26 -4.48
N ARG A 200 -2.57 -16.27 -4.56
CA ARG A 200 -1.78 -17.50 -4.47
C ARG A 200 -1.67 -18.08 -3.06
N SER A 201 -1.77 -17.24 -2.02
CA SER A 201 -1.78 -17.68 -0.63
C SER A 201 -3.18 -17.97 -0.09
N ALA A 202 -4.23 -17.63 -0.85
CA ALA A 202 -5.64 -17.66 -0.44
C ALA A 202 -5.92 -16.88 0.86
N SER A 203 -5.06 -15.94 1.22
CA SER A 203 -5.12 -15.17 2.46
C SER A 203 -4.60 -13.74 2.24
N VAL A 204 -5.18 -12.76 2.93
CA VAL A 204 -4.70 -11.38 2.94
C VAL A 204 -3.46 -11.21 3.84
N ILE A 205 -3.24 -12.12 4.78
CA ILE A 205 -2.18 -12.00 5.81
C ILE A 205 -0.78 -11.87 5.21
N PRO A 206 -0.35 -12.67 4.21
CA PRO A 206 0.95 -12.50 3.57
C PRO A 206 1.10 -11.14 2.87
N ALA A 207 0.05 -10.64 2.23
CA ALA A 207 0.08 -9.33 1.60
C ALA A 207 0.24 -8.21 2.65
N VAL A 208 -0.47 -8.30 3.78
CA VAL A 208 -0.29 -7.37 4.92
C VAL A 208 1.16 -7.39 5.41
N ILE A 209 1.75 -8.56 5.64
CA ILE A 209 3.13 -8.69 6.11
C ILE A 209 4.12 -8.08 5.10
N CYS A 210 3.96 -8.39 3.83
CA CYS A 210 4.78 -7.82 2.75
C CYS A 210 4.66 -6.30 2.70
N HIS A 211 3.44 -5.76 2.76
CA HIS A 211 3.20 -4.33 2.68
C HIS A 211 3.72 -3.58 3.91
N VAL A 212 3.53 -4.13 5.12
CA VAL A 212 4.12 -3.61 6.36
C VAL A 212 5.65 -3.56 6.26
N ALA A 213 6.28 -4.63 5.78
CA ALA A 213 7.72 -4.67 5.57
C ALA A 213 8.18 -3.58 4.59
N ASN A 214 7.48 -3.44 3.45
CA ASN A 214 7.77 -2.43 2.44
C ASN A 214 7.70 -1.01 3.01
N ASN A 215 6.59 -0.64 3.63
CA ASN A 215 6.39 0.71 4.15
C ASN A 215 7.32 1.02 5.32
N THR A 216 7.58 0.06 6.20
CA THR A 216 8.55 0.23 7.30
C THR A 216 9.95 0.49 6.76
N VAL A 217 10.42 -0.31 5.79
CA VAL A 217 11.71 -0.10 5.15
C VAL A 217 11.76 1.23 4.41
N SER A 218 10.70 1.61 3.69
CA SER A 218 10.62 2.91 3.00
C SER A 218 10.72 4.09 3.99
N VAL A 219 10.03 4.04 5.13
CA VAL A 219 10.15 5.08 6.18
C VAL A 219 11.58 5.16 6.72
N LEU A 220 12.22 4.03 7.00
CA LEU A 220 13.59 3.99 7.50
C LEU A 220 14.60 4.51 6.46
N LEU A 221 14.48 4.10 5.21
CA LEU A 221 15.40 4.53 4.14
C LEU A 221 15.24 6.02 3.83
N SER A 222 14.02 6.54 3.78
CA SER A 222 13.77 7.97 3.53
C SER A 222 14.37 8.87 4.60
N THR A 223 14.44 8.39 5.85
CA THR A 223 15.05 9.16 6.96
C THR A 223 16.55 8.97 7.07
N ALA A 224 17.11 7.81 6.68
CA ALA A 224 18.53 7.49 6.85
C ALA A 224 19.40 7.91 5.65
N ILE A 225 18.92 7.74 4.44
CA ILE A 225 19.73 7.86 3.22
C ILE A 225 19.12 8.88 2.24
N GLY A 226 17.83 9.13 2.32
CA GLY A 226 17.08 9.86 1.30
C GLY A 226 16.90 9.04 0.02
N SER A 227 16.51 9.68 -1.08
CA SER A 227 16.41 9.03 -2.38
C SER A 227 17.79 8.72 -2.96
N ALA A 228 17.91 7.59 -3.64
CA ALA A 228 19.16 7.15 -4.27
C ALA A 228 19.69 8.20 -5.27
N GLN A 229 20.98 8.49 -5.19
CA GLN A 229 21.63 9.59 -5.91
C GLN A 229 22.38 9.08 -7.15
N GLY A 230 22.16 9.77 -8.27
CA GLY A 230 22.90 9.55 -9.51
C GLY A 230 22.39 8.40 -10.39
N ARG A 231 22.51 8.61 -11.71
CA ARG A 231 21.99 7.68 -12.73
C ARG A 231 22.63 6.29 -12.67
N GLY A 232 23.94 6.23 -12.42
CA GLY A 232 24.66 4.95 -12.35
C GLY A 232 24.19 4.08 -11.19
N VAL A 233 23.99 4.68 -10.01
CA VAL A 233 23.49 3.98 -8.83
C VAL A 233 22.07 3.44 -9.10
N ASN A 234 21.17 4.27 -9.64
CA ASN A 234 19.80 3.84 -9.94
C ASN A 234 19.74 2.75 -11.02
N ALA A 235 20.65 2.78 -12.02
CA ALA A 235 20.74 1.70 -13.02
C ALA A 235 21.13 0.36 -12.37
N VAL A 236 22.10 0.37 -11.45
CA VAL A 236 22.50 -0.83 -10.71
C VAL A 236 21.38 -1.32 -9.79
N LEU A 237 20.74 -0.42 -9.04
CA LEU A 237 19.63 -0.76 -8.15
C LEU A 237 18.42 -1.31 -8.92
N LEU A 238 18.11 -0.77 -10.10
CA LEU A 238 17.07 -1.30 -10.99
C LEU A 238 17.39 -2.75 -11.42
N LEU A 239 18.61 -3.02 -11.86
CA LEU A 239 19.00 -4.35 -12.31
C LEU A 239 18.98 -5.37 -11.17
N ILE A 240 19.54 -5.01 -10.01
CA ILE A 240 19.53 -5.86 -8.81
C ILE A 240 18.08 -6.10 -8.35
N GLY A 241 17.28 -5.04 -8.24
CA GLY A 241 15.88 -5.13 -7.83
C GLY A 241 15.06 -5.99 -8.79
N ALA A 242 15.18 -5.78 -10.10
CA ALA A 242 14.48 -6.59 -11.09
C ALA A 242 14.90 -8.07 -11.04
N GLY A 243 16.19 -8.36 -10.85
CA GLY A 243 16.71 -9.71 -10.71
C GLY A 243 16.21 -10.41 -9.45
N LEU A 244 16.26 -9.75 -8.30
CA LEU A 244 15.76 -10.29 -7.02
C LEU A 244 14.24 -10.48 -7.08
N PHE A 245 13.50 -9.54 -7.65
CA PHE A 245 12.06 -9.66 -7.85
C PHE A 245 11.71 -10.87 -8.71
N ALA A 246 12.34 -11.01 -9.89
CA ALA A 246 12.12 -12.15 -10.78
C ALA A 246 12.47 -13.49 -10.10
N GLY A 247 13.56 -13.52 -9.32
CA GLY A 247 13.94 -14.67 -8.51
C GLY A 247 12.91 -15.03 -7.44
N SER A 248 12.36 -14.04 -6.77
CA SER A 248 11.37 -14.23 -5.70
C SER A 248 10.05 -14.84 -6.21
N LEU A 249 9.66 -14.56 -7.46
CA LEU A 249 8.41 -15.08 -8.04
C LEU A 249 8.38 -16.62 -8.12
N ARG A 250 9.53 -17.28 -8.14
CA ARG A 250 9.63 -18.76 -8.13
C ARG A 250 9.16 -19.37 -6.81
N TRP A 251 9.17 -18.60 -5.73
CA TRP A 251 8.77 -19.04 -4.39
C TRP A 251 7.34 -18.66 -4.03
N VAL A 252 6.71 -17.80 -4.81
CA VAL A 252 5.29 -17.49 -4.64
C VAL A 252 4.50 -18.73 -5.03
N PRO A 253 3.64 -19.30 -4.15
CA PRO A 253 2.92 -20.54 -4.44
C PRO A 253 2.24 -20.50 -5.82
N PRO A 254 2.11 -21.62 -6.52
CA PRO A 254 1.30 -21.66 -7.74
C PRO A 254 -0.16 -21.32 -7.41
N SER A 255 -0.87 -20.76 -8.39
CA SER A 255 -2.31 -20.55 -8.26
C SER A 255 -2.99 -21.87 -7.89
N GLN A 256 -3.83 -21.86 -6.85
CA GLN A 256 -4.68 -23.02 -6.56
C GLN A 256 -5.55 -23.28 -7.80
N PRO A 257 -5.75 -24.54 -8.22
CA PRO A 257 -6.77 -24.84 -9.21
C PRO A 257 -8.08 -24.19 -8.74
N GLU A 258 -8.74 -23.46 -9.64
CA GLU A 258 -10.10 -23.04 -9.37
C GLU A 258 -10.88 -24.32 -9.14
N ASP A 259 -11.45 -24.55 -7.96
CA ASP A 259 -12.34 -25.66 -7.71
C ASP A 259 -13.42 -25.56 -8.79
N ALA A 260 -13.34 -26.47 -9.76
CA ALA A 260 -14.32 -26.63 -10.80
C ALA A 260 -15.60 -27.12 -10.12
N GLY A 261 -16.47 -26.17 -9.80
CA GLY A 261 -17.77 -26.37 -9.22
C GLY A 261 -18.81 -25.49 -9.90
#